data_efac10949cd700aed555bf56804bdb19
#
_entry.id   efac10949cd700aed555bf56804bdb19
#
_cell.length_a   1.000
_cell.length_b   1.000
_cell.length_c   1.000
_cell.angle_alpha   90.00
_cell.angle_beta   90.00
_cell.angle_gamma   90.00
#
_symmetry.space_group_name_H-M   'P 1'
#
loop_
_entity.id
_entity.type
_entity.pdbx_description
1 polymer ?
#
loop_
_entity_poly.entity_id
_entity_poly.type
_entity_poly.pdbx_seq_one_letter_code
_entity_poly.pdbx_strand_id
1 'polypeptide(L)'
;FRRSDCMAIGGYDVYGDLLFVHGDGKEDLFVYPDVLSFEYFLERSLGHPAAFIKRALFGGCLYTETLKIVSDWEFFVKKIVLESCSYRHVERVISIFNMQGISSVSLSLCEEEKKYILQGIFPPMILDSLQLAACLKKQPLFELFREMSKTHRFQKRVKPVLTFLLKLNNAFSMRK
;
A
#
# COMPACT_ATOMS: atom_id res chain seq x y z
N PHE A 1 -14.56 20.73 1.55
CA PHE A 1 -14.26 20.27 2.90
C PHE A 1 -13.71 21.43 3.72
N ARG A 2 -14.34 21.82 4.81
CA ARG A 2 -13.89 22.95 5.62
C ARG A 2 -12.98 22.47 6.74
N ARG A 3 -11.99 23.28 7.14
CA ARG A 3 -11.12 23.00 8.29
C ARG A 3 -11.91 22.71 9.59
N SER A 4 -13.10 23.30 9.71
CA SER A 4 -14.06 23.04 10.78
C SER A 4 -14.57 21.59 10.82
N ASP A 5 -14.67 20.95 9.65
CA ASP A 5 -15.19 19.58 9.55
C ASP A 5 -14.18 18.54 10.08
N CYS A 6 -12.87 18.85 9.97
CA CYS A 6 -11.81 18.05 10.58
C CYS A 6 -11.80 18.11 12.10
N MET A 7 -12.17 19.26 12.69
CA MET A 7 -12.26 19.40 14.14
C MET A 7 -13.48 18.70 14.74
N ALA A 8 -14.57 18.56 13.96
CA ALA A 8 -15.79 17.88 14.37
C ALA A 8 -15.66 16.35 14.39
N ILE A 9 -14.66 15.77 13.73
CA ILE A 9 -14.45 14.32 13.62
C ILE A 9 -13.58 13.77 14.79
N GLY A 10 -13.59 14.44 15.92
CA GLY A 10 -13.20 13.92 17.23
C GLY A 10 -11.91 13.11 17.30
N GLY A 11 -10.78 13.73 17.04
CA GLY A 11 -9.52 13.16 17.52
C GLY A 11 -8.77 12.20 16.56
N TYR A 12 -9.22 11.94 15.32
CA TYR A 12 -8.58 11.09 14.34
C TYR A 12 -7.88 11.92 13.26
N ASP A 13 -6.83 11.34 12.64
CA ASP A 13 -6.38 11.82 11.35
C ASP A 13 -7.44 11.51 10.30
N VAL A 14 -7.63 12.42 9.37
CA VAL A 14 -8.65 12.26 8.33
C VAL A 14 -7.99 12.31 6.98
N TYR A 15 -8.31 11.37 6.12
CA TYR A 15 -7.93 11.43 4.69
C TYR A 15 -9.15 11.17 3.81
N GLY A 16 -9.07 11.62 2.59
CA GLY A 16 -10.09 11.39 1.58
C GLY A 16 -9.46 11.14 0.22
N ASP A 17 -10.26 11.20 -0.83
CA ASP A 17 -9.88 10.83 -2.17
C ASP A 17 -9.15 11.96 -2.91
N LEU A 18 -8.43 11.61 -3.97
CA LEU A 18 -7.75 12.55 -4.87
C LEU A 18 -8.35 12.49 -6.27
N LEU A 19 -8.40 13.64 -6.90
CA LEU A 19 -8.59 13.75 -8.33
C LEU A 19 -7.23 14.00 -8.98
N PHE A 20 -6.73 13.04 -9.75
CA PHE A 20 -5.50 13.19 -10.51
C PHE A 20 -5.81 13.94 -11.82
N VAL A 21 -5.01 14.96 -12.13
CA VAL A 21 -5.07 15.68 -13.40
C VAL A 21 -3.77 15.43 -14.15
N HIS A 22 -3.89 14.84 -15.34
CA HIS A 22 -2.78 14.53 -16.22
C HIS A 22 -2.44 15.74 -17.13
N GLY A 23 -1.24 15.72 -17.72
CA GLY A 23 -0.79 16.79 -18.60
C GLY A 23 -1.61 16.98 -19.87
N ASP A 24 -2.34 15.95 -20.29
CA ASP A 24 -3.31 15.99 -21.42
C ASP A 24 -4.71 16.47 -21.00
N GLY A 25 -4.89 16.85 -19.73
CA GLY A 25 -6.17 17.29 -19.17
C GLY A 25 -7.12 16.16 -18.77
N LYS A 26 -6.69 14.90 -18.88
CA LYS A 26 -7.46 13.76 -18.38
C LYS A 26 -7.52 13.78 -16.87
N GLU A 27 -8.69 13.44 -16.32
CA GLU A 27 -8.93 13.35 -14.89
C GLU A 27 -9.22 11.91 -14.49
N ASP A 28 -8.55 11.41 -13.44
CA ASP A 28 -8.78 10.09 -12.87
C ASP A 28 -9.07 10.22 -11.37
N LEU A 29 -10.22 9.70 -10.94
CA LEU A 29 -10.56 9.63 -9.52
C LEU A 29 -9.77 8.51 -8.85
N PHE A 30 -9.01 8.84 -7.82
CA PHE A 30 -8.32 7.86 -6.99
C PHE A 30 -9.01 7.76 -5.62
N VAL A 31 -9.68 6.62 -5.40
CA VAL A 31 -10.36 6.30 -4.15
C VAL A 31 -9.41 5.54 -3.25
N TYR A 32 -9.17 6.06 -2.06
CA TYR A 32 -8.35 5.40 -1.05
C TYR A 32 -9.14 4.32 -0.31
N PRO A 33 -8.48 3.24 0.15
CA PRO A 33 -9.15 2.22 0.96
C PRO A 33 -9.48 2.75 2.36
N ASP A 34 -10.55 2.23 2.97
CA ASP A 34 -10.93 2.56 4.35
C ASP A 34 -9.90 2.06 5.38
N VAL A 35 -9.18 0.99 5.03
CA VAL A 35 -8.14 0.39 5.88
C VAL A 35 -6.79 0.50 5.21
N LEU A 36 -5.89 1.25 5.84
CA LEU A 36 -4.51 1.42 5.43
C LEU A 36 -3.65 0.33 6.06
N SER A 37 -3.54 -0.81 5.38
CA SER A 37 -2.69 -1.90 5.83
C SER A 37 -1.20 -1.60 5.54
N PHE A 38 -0.29 -2.30 6.23
CA PHE A 38 1.13 -2.21 5.90
C PHE A 38 1.41 -2.64 4.45
N GLU A 39 0.72 -3.65 3.95
CA GLU A 39 0.78 -4.07 2.56
C GLU A 39 0.42 -2.93 1.59
N TYR A 40 -0.61 -2.14 1.93
CA TYR A 40 -0.94 -0.94 1.16
C TYR A 40 0.27 0.00 1.04
N PHE A 41 0.99 0.24 2.13
CA PHE A 41 2.17 1.11 2.13
C PHE A 41 3.38 0.50 1.42
N LEU A 42 3.50 -0.82 1.32
CA LEU A 42 4.56 -1.44 0.51
C LEU A 42 4.38 -1.14 -0.99
N GLU A 43 3.15 -1.06 -1.46
CA GLU A 43 2.85 -0.86 -2.88
C GLU A 43 2.55 0.59 -3.25
N ARG A 44 1.95 1.33 -2.33
CA ARG A 44 1.38 2.67 -2.57
C ARG A 44 1.79 3.66 -1.48
N SER A 45 1.26 4.87 -1.59
CA SER A 45 1.37 5.91 -0.57
C SER A 45 0.01 6.53 -0.33
N LEU A 46 -0.24 6.95 0.89
CA LEU A 46 -1.28 7.93 1.16
C LEU A 46 -0.74 9.29 0.72
N GLY A 47 -1.36 9.89 -0.31
CA GLY A 47 -0.92 11.20 -0.80
C GLY A 47 -1.10 12.28 0.26
N HIS A 48 -0.04 12.97 0.61
CA HIS A 48 -0.07 14.08 1.56
C HIS A 48 -1.20 15.09 1.29
N PRO A 49 -1.51 15.48 0.03
CA PRO A 49 -2.59 16.41 -0.26
C PRO A 49 -3.99 15.89 0.11
N ALA A 50 -4.15 14.58 0.28
CA ALA A 50 -5.41 13.96 0.66
C ALA A 50 -5.58 13.79 2.18
N ALA A 51 -4.59 14.20 3.00
CA ALA A 51 -4.58 13.94 4.42
C ALA A 51 -4.61 15.21 5.27
N PHE A 52 -5.41 15.18 6.33
CA PHE A 52 -5.40 16.17 7.42
C PHE A 52 -4.79 15.52 8.65
N ILE A 53 -3.56 15.90 8.94
CA ILE A 53 -2.75 15.33 10.01
C ILE A 53 -2.86 16.22 11.26
N LYS A 54 -3.12 15.61 12.40
CA LYS A 54 -3.09 16.33 13.67
C LYS A 54 -1.71 16.86 13.97
N ARG A 55 -1.62 18.10 14.35
CA ARG A 55 -0.35 18.72 14.74
C ARG A 55 0.35 17.94 15.87
N ALA A 56 -0.39 17.35 16.80
CA ALA A 56 0.17 16.57 17.89
C ALA A 56 0.97 15.33 17.44
N LEU A 57 0.65 14.75 16.28
CA LEU A 57 1.40 13.60 15.75
C LEU A 57 2.81 13.97 15.29
N PHE A 58 3.04 15.22 14.98
CA PHE A 58 4.40 15.68 14.66
C PHE A 58 5.32 15.72 15.88
N GLY A 59 4.80 15.83 17.11
CA GLY A 59 5.41 15.58 18.43
C GLY A 59 6.92 15.81 18.59
N GLY A 60 7.51 16.73 17.82
CA GLY A 60 8.97 16.92 17.72
C GLY A 60 9.64 16.12 16.60
N CYS A 61 8.92 15.28 15.87
CA CYS A 61 9.40 14.56 14.70
C CYS A 61 8.71 15.10 13.44
N LEU A 62 9.38 15.99 12.75
CA LEU A 62 8.93 16.51 11.44
C LEU A 62 9.24 15.50 10.34
N TYR A 63 8.91 15.84 9.11
CA TYR A 63 9.32 15.08 7.93
C TYR A 63 10.85 15.02 7.83
N THR A 64 11.37 13.89 7.36
CA THR A 64 12.81 13.70 7.15
C THR A 64 13.27 14.52 5.94
N GLU A 65 13.96 15.62 6.17
CA GLU A 65 14.37 16.58 5.13
C GLU A 65 15.42 16.03 4.15
N THR A 66 16.12 14.96 4.50
CA THR A 66 17.07 14.29 3.60
C THR A 66 16.43 13.47 2.51
N LEU A 67 15.15 13.14 2.66
CA LEU A 67 14.35 12.40 1.67
C LEU A 67 13.74 13.40 0.67
N LYS A 68 13.88 13.10 -0.60
CA LYS A 68 13.43 14.00 -1.67
C LYS A 68 11.97 13.78 -2.07
N ILE A 69 11.48 12.54 -1.91
CA ILE A 69 10.16 12.13 -2.42
C ILE A 69 9.28 11.52 -1.33
N VAL A 70 9.83 10.62 -0.50
CA VAL A 70 9.01 9.73 0.33
C VAL A 70 8.95 10.10 1.82
N SER A 71 9.24 11.34 2.17
CA SER A 71 9.22 11.80 3.56
C SER A 71 7.81 11.77 4.20
N ASP A 72 6.77 12.03 3.42
CA ASP A 72 5.38 11.88 3.83
C ASP A 72 4.99 10.40 3.99
N TRP A 73 5.42 9.55 3.06
CA TRP A 73 5.21 8.11 3.13
C TRP A 73 5.90 7.51 4.37
N GLU A 74 7.14 7.91 4.66
CA GLU A 74 7.85 7.51 5.88
C GLU A 74 7.08 7.89 7.14
N PHE A 75 6.55 9.11 7.19
CA PHE A 75 5.75 9.60 8.29
C PHE A 75 4.51 8.72 8.50
N PHE A 76 3.75 8.43 7.45
CA PHE A 76 2.56 7.60 7.55
C PHE A 76 2.88 6.15 7.96
N VAL A 77 3.96 5.56 7.45
CA VAL A 77 4.41 4.24 7.90
C VAL A 77 4.72 4.24 9.39
N LYS A 78 5.47 5.21 9.88
CA LYS A 78 5.79 5.32 11.30
C LYS A 78 4.53 5.50 12.15
N LYS A 79 3.66 6.42 11.78
CA LYS A 79 2.47 6.75 12.57
C LYS A 79 1.37 5.70 12.51
N ILE A 80 1.07 5.18 11.32
CA ILE A 80 -0.04 4.23 11.12
C ILE A 80 0.41 2.80 11.41
N VAL A 81 1.56 2.37 10.85
CA VAL A 81 1.98 0.97 10.94
C VAL A 81 2.67 0.67 12.26
N LEU A 82 3.60 1.52 12.71
CA LEU A 82 4.38 1.25 13.93
C LEU A 82 3.70 1.76 15.20
N GLU A 83 3.16 2.97 15.16
CA GLU A 83 2.55 3.61 16.34
C GLU A 83 1.03 3.34 16.43
N SER A 84 0.43 2.71 15.40
CA SER A 84 -1.00 2.38 15.36
C SER A 84 -1.91 3.59 15.62
N CYS A 85 -1.54 4.77 15.10
CA CYS A 85 -2.38 5.95 15.25
C CYS A 85 -3.74 5.74 14.58
N SER A 86 -4.77 6.30 15.17
CA SER A 86 -6.13 6.21 14.65
C SER A 86 -6.33 7.17 13.47
N TYR A 87 -7.00 6.71 12.44
CA TYR A 87 -7.33 7.49 11.25
C TYR A 87 -8.74 7.18 10.76
N ARG A 88 -9.25 8.03 9.87
CA ARG A 88 -10.57 7.85 9.25
C ARG A 88 -10.54 8.25 7.78
N HIS A 89 -11.02 7.39 6.93
CA HIS A 89 -11.33 7.72 5.53
C HIS A 89 -12.66 8.47 5.44
N VAL A 90 -12.74 9.43 4.55
CA VAL A 90 -13.98 10.09 4.14
C VAL A 90 -14.11 9.96 2.63
N GLU A 91 -15.21 9.41 2.17
CA GLU A 91 -15.52 9.18 0.76
C GLU A 91 -15.80 10.53 0.03
N ARG A 92 -14.77 11.36 -0.05
CA ARG A 92 -14.82 12.67 -0.70
C ARG A 92 -13.50 13.03 -1.33
N VAL A 93 -13.54 13.64 -2.50
CA VAL A 93 -12.37 14.28 -3.09
C VAL A 93 -11.96 15.46 -2.22
N ILE A 94 -10.79 15.35 -1.62
CA ILE A 94 -10.23 16.38 -0.74
C ILE A 94 -9.35 17.36 -1.52
N SER A 95 -8.63 16.85 -2.52
CA SER A 95 -7.67 17.65 -3.27
C SER A 95 -7.56 17.19 -4.71
N ILE A 96 -7.13 18.12 -5.56
CA ILE A 96 -6.76 17.87 -6.95
C ILE A 96 -5.24 17.78 -7.01
N PHE A 97 -4.71 16.72 -7.58
CA PHE A 97 -3.27 16.46 -7.67
C PHE A 97 -2.81 16.46 -9.13
N ASN A 98 -1.86 17.34 -9.44
CA ASN A 98 -1.26 17.38 -10.77
C ASN A 98 -0.13 16.33 -10.87
N MET A 99 -0.23 15.41 -11.82
CA MET A 99 0.71 14.31 -12.04
C MET A 99 2.06 14.72 -12.66
N GLN A 100 2.34 16.02 -12.79
CA GLN A 100 3.62 16.53 -13.32
C GLN A 100 4.69 16.76 -12.23
N GLY A 101 4.41 16.37 -10.98
CA GLY A 101 5.33 16.52 -9.85
C GLY A 101 6.51 15.54 -9.88
N ILE A 102 7.56 15.82 -9.10
CA ILE A 102 8.79 15.01 -9.00
C ILE A 102 8.51 13.56 -8.58
N SER A 103 7.54 13.33 -7.71
CA SER A 103 7.14 11.99 -7.26
C SER A 103 6.53 11.13 -8.36
N SER A 104 5.94 11.75 -9.37
CA SER A 104 5.37 11.05 -10.53
C SER A 104 6.40 10.72 -11.60
N VAL A 105 7.51 11.47 -11.66
CA VAL A 105 8.52 11.35 -12.72
C VAL A 105 9.71 10.48 -12.28
N SER A 106 10.06 10.45 -11.00
CA SER A 106 11.26 9.78 -10.48
C SER A 106 10.92 8.50 -9.69
N LEU A 107 10.32 7.51 -10.35
CA LEU A 107 9.90 6.25 -9.71
C LEU A 107 11.08 5.46 -9.11
N SER A 108 12.25 5.42 -9.78
CA SER A 108 13.43 4.72 -9.27
C SER A 108 13.91 5.30 -7.94
N LEU A 109 13.97 6.62 -7.83
CA LEU A 109 14.38 7.28 -6.59
C LEU A 109 13.36 7.03 -5.46
N CYS A 110 12.07 7.03 -5.79
CA CYS A 110 11.01 6.69 -4.84
C CYS A 110 11.19 5.26 -4.27
N GLU A 111 11.47 4.28 -5.13
CA GLU A 111 11.71 2.90 -4.70
C GLU A 111 12.98 2.74 -3.87
N GLU A 112 14.07 3.42 -4.24
CA GLU A 112 15.33 3.42 -3.50
C GLU A 112 15.15 4.02 -2.10
N GLU A 113 14.51 5.17 -1.99
CA GLU A 113 14.24 5.80 -0.70
C GLU A 113 13.32 4.94 0.18
N LYS A 114 12.25 4.36 -0.37
CA LYS A 114 11.38 3.42 0.36
C LYS A 114 12.16 2.22 0.88
N LYS A 115 12.98 1.60 0.03
CA LYS A 115 13.82 0.46 0.42
C LYS A 115 14.78 0.82 1.55
N TYR A 116 15.45 1.96 1.44
CA TYR A 116 16.37 2.46 2.48
C TYR A 116 15.64 2.62 3.82
N ILE A 117 14.48 3.25 3.84
CA ILE A 117 13.67 3.45 5.04
C ILE A 117 13.22 2.12 5.63
N LEU A 118 12.68 1.22 4.80
CA LEU A 118 12.21 -0.09 5.28
C LEU A 118 13.33 -0.90 5.91
N GLN A 119 14.53 -0.87 5.33
CA GLN A 119 15.71 -1.55 5.90
C GLN A 119 16.17 -0.94 7.23
N GLY A 120 15.95 0.36 7.44
CA GLY A 120 16.23 1.02 8.71
C GLY A 120 15.19 0.75 9.80
N ILE A 121 13.95 0.46 9.42
CA ILE A 121 12.83 0.29 10.35
C ILE A 121 12.61 -1.19 10.71
N PHE A 122 12.72 -2.10 9.74
CA PHE A 122 12.37 -3.51 9.91
C PHE A 122 13.59 -4.43 9.81
N PRO A 123 13.67 -5.48 10.63
CA PRO A 123 14.66 -6.55 10.46
C PRO A 123 14.56 -7.19 9.06
N PRO A 124 15.68 -7.61 8.45
CA PRO A 124 15.68 -8.23 7.12
C PRO A 124 14.71 -9.42 6.99
N MET A 125 14.65 -10.30 7.99
CA MET A 125 13.71 -11.45 8.00
C MET A 125 12.25 -11.03 7.83
N ILE A 126 11.85 -9.90 8.42
CA ILE A 126 10.48 -9.39 8.29
C ILE A 126 10.25 -8.89 6.87
N LEU A 127 11.20 -8.15 6.31
CA LEU A 127 11.11 -7.65 4.94
C LEU A 127 11.04 -8.79 3.92
N ASP A 128 11.88 -9.82 4.06
CA ASP A 128 11.87 -10.99 3.19
C ASP A 128 10.52 -11.72 3.23
N SER A 129 9.96 -11.89 4.43
CA SER A 129 8.63 -12.50 4.61
C SER A 129 7.51 -11.70 3.96
N LEU A 130 7.56 -10.37 4.08
CA LEU A 130 6.58 -9.45 3.48
C LEU A 130 6.69 -9.44 1.96
N GLN A 131 7.92 -9.42 1.42
CA GLN A 131 8.16 -9.48 -0.03
C GLN A 131 7.67 -10.80 -0.62
N LEU A 132 7.93 -11.92 0.07
CA LEU A 132 7.40 -13.23 -0.33
C LEU A 132 5.88 -13.24 -0.34
N ALA A 133 5.24 -12.72 0.71
CA ALA A 133 3.78 -12.63 0.80
C ALA A 133 3.20 -11.77 -0.35
N ALA A 134 3.79 -10.61 -0.61
CA ALA A 134 3.38 -9.73 -1.71
C ALA A 134 3.56 -10.41 -3.08
N CYS A 135 4.67 -11.13 -3.28
CA CYS A 135 4.91 -11.90 -4.50
C CYS A 135 3.86 -13.01 -4.70
N LEU A 136 3.54 -13.76 -3.64
CA LEU A 136 2.53 -14.82 -3.70
C LEU A 136 1.14 -14.27 -4.04
N LYS A 137 0.75 -13.13 -3.46
CA LYS A 137 -0.54 -12.49 -3.73
C LYS A 137 -0.71 -12.04 -5.18
N LYS A 138 0.37 -11.69 -5.86
CA LYS A 138 0.36 -11.32 -7.29
C LYS A 138 0.24 -12.51 -8.25
N GLN A 139 0.35 -13.76 -7.74
CA GLN A 139 0.21 -14.93 -8.60
C GLN A 139 -1.24 -15.12 -9.06
N PRO A 140 -1.49 -15.44 -10.34
CA PRO A 140 -2.84 -15.57 -10.91
C PRO A 140 -3.74 -16.55 -10.16
N LEU A 141 -3.15 -17.57 -9.53
CA LEU A 141 -3.88 -18.60 -8.80
C LEU A 141 -4.04 -18.30 -7.31
N PHE A 142 -3.54 -17.17 -6.82
CA PHE A 142 -3.54 -16.87 -5.38
C PHE A 142 -4.95 -16.88 -4.78
N GLU A 143 -5.89 -16.20 -5.41
CA GLU A 143 -7.28 -16.15 -4.93
C GLU A 143 -7.92 -17.54 -4.91
N LEU A 144 -7.65 -18.35 -5.92
CA LEU A 144 -8.12 -19.72 -5.97
C LEU A 144 -7.56 -20.56 -4.81
N PHE A 145 -6.26 -20.43 -4.53
CA PHE A 145 -5.64 -21.09 -3.37
C PHE A 145 -6.23 -20.60 -2.05
N ARG A 146 -6.48 -19.31 -1.92
CA ARG A 146 -7.09 -18.72 -0.73
C ARG A 146 -8.49 -19.29 -0.48
N GLU A 147 -9.33 -19.38 -1.51
CA GLU A 147 -10.66 -20.00 -1.40
C GLU A 147 -10.57 -21.49 -1.06
N MET A 148 -9.67 -22.22 -1.70
CA MET A 148 -9.45 -23.63 -1.42
C MET A 148 -8.98 -23.87 0.03
N SER A 149 -8.22 -22.94 0.61
CA SER A 149 -7.68 -23.07 1.97
C SER A 149 -8.74 -22.99 3.08
N LYS A 150 -9.92 -22.43 2.78
CA LYS A 150 -11.01 -22.28 3.76
C LYS A 150 -11.60 -23.61 4.23
N THR A 151 -11.48 -24.68 3.41
CA THR A 151 -12.12 -25.98 3.71
C THR A 151 -11.14 -27.13 3.54
N HIS A 152 -10.69 -27.68 4.66
CA HIS A 152 -9.74 -28.80 4.67
C HIS A 152 -10.24 -30.06 3.89
N ARG A 153 -11.54 -30.37 3.95
CA ARG A 153 -12.13 -31.48 3.18
C ARG A 153 -12.00 -31.25 1.67
N PHE A 154 -12.15 -30.04 1.21
CA PHE A 154 -12.00 -29.68 -0.20
C PHE A 154 -10.53 -29.79 -0.64
N GLN A 155 -9.59 -29.31 0.17
CA GLN A 155 -8.15 -29.45 -0.11
C GLN A 155 -7.74 -30.91 -0.33
N LYS A 156 -8.21 -31.83 0.53
CA LYS A 156 -7.93 -33.29 0.39
C LYS A 156 -8.42 -33.85 -0.94
N ARG A 157 -9.55 -33.38 -1.47
CA ARG A 157 -10.12 -33.84 -2.77
C ARG A 157 -9.36 -33.25 -3.96
N VAL A 158 -8.94 -32.00 -3.88
CA VAL A 158 -8.30 -31.29 -4.99
C VAL A 158 -6.82 -31.63 -5.10
N LYS A 159 -6.14 -31.91 -3.99
CA LYS A 159 -4.70 -32.22 -3.95
C LYS A 159 -4.25 -33.27 -4.99
N PRO A 160 -4.89 -34.48 -5.11
CA PRO A 160 -4.46 -35.47 -6.08
C PRO A 160 -4.64 -35.00 -7.53
N VAL A 161 -5.70 -34.24 -7.82
CA VAL A 161 -5.96 -33.68 -9.14
C VAL A 161 -4.88 -32.67 -9.54
N LEU A 162 -4.56 -31.72 -8.67
CA LEU A 162 -3.48 -30.76 -8.89
C LEU A 162 -2.12 -31.45 -9.02
N THR A 163 -1.84 -32.46 -8.20
CA THR A 163 -0.58 -33.21 -8.29
C THR A 163 -0.47 -33.93 -9.65
N PHE A 164 -1.56 -34.49 -10.15
CA PHE A 164 -1.59 -35.13 -11.45
C PHE A 164 -1.33 -34.11 -12.59
N LEU A 165 -2.03 -32.97 -12.57
CA LEU A 165 -1.84 -31.91 -13.56
C LEU A 165 -0.40 -31.38 -13.57
N LEU A 166 0.20 -31.18 -12.41
CA LEU A 166 1.60 -30.75 -12.29
C LEU A 166 2.57 -31.78 -12.88
N LYS A 167 2.35 -33.09 -12.65
CA LYS A 167 3.16 -34.16 -13.24
C LYS A 167 3.05 -34.16 -14.76
N LEU A 168 1.84 -34.00 -15.30
CA LEU A 168 1.63 -33.90 -16.75
C LEU A 168 2.39 -32.69 -17.32
N ASN A 169 2.25 -31.51 -16.72
CA ASN A 169 2.93 -30.31 -17.18
C ASN A 169 4.47 -30.49 -17.21
N ASN A 170 5.04 -31.07 -16.14
CA ASN A 170 6.47 -31.33 -16.07
C ASN A 170 6.93 -32.34 -17.14
N ALA A 171 6.12 -33.38 -17.42
CA ALA A 171 6.44 -34.35 -18.48
C ALA A 171 6.42 -33.72 -19.88
N PHE A 172 5.54 -32.73 -20.12
CA PHE A 172 5.53 -31.97 -21.38
C PHE A 172 6.65 -30.94 -21.49
N SER A 173 7.04 -30.30 -20.38
CA SER A 173 8.15 -29.34 -20.34
C SER A 173 9.52 -29.97 -20.58
N MET A 174 9.71 -31.25 -20.20
CA MET A 174 10.97 -31.98 -20.41
C MET A 174 11.16 -32.50 -21.85
N ARG A 175 10.14 -32.34 -22.70
CA ARG A 175 10.20 -32.75 -24.11
C ARG A 175 10.50 -31.62 -25.11
N LYS A 176 10.73 -30.41 -24.60
CA LYS A 176 11.25 -29.27 -25.35
C LYS A 176 12.72 -29.01 -25.01
#